data_9caf6c5947b800df7d5435280faff542
#
_entry.id   9caf6c5947b800df7d5435280faff542
#
_cell.length_a   1.000
_cell.length_b   1.000
_cell.length_c   1.000
_cell.angle_alpha   90.00
_cell.angle_beta   90.00
_cell.angle_gamma   90.00
#
_symmetry.space_group_name_H-M   'P 1'
#
loop_
_entity.id
_entity.type
_entity.pdbx_description
1 polymer ?
#
loop_
_entity_poly.entity_id
_entity_poly.type
_entity_poly.pdbx_seq_one_letter_code
_entity_poly.pdbx_strand_id
1 'polypeptide(L)'
;TVKHVELVFPLKLGVEGVKVLQPVDSLKKSPNLALRTRKDTVADIQRMVVDVQLLPLFEKQVMVDELNFTKMKVNTTNFIHEARIKGDVGNLRLKAHGIDLGKEHVNVNNALLSDAKLSVELSDTVPPDTTPSSNFWKIKIQRLKLKNTDFTLHMPGDTLQVNAYFGDALARTAYLDLYKGLYQVGHLDWQNGRVNYDQNFVRPVSGMDFNHLALANMALKADSFYFCDSKIDAKIREACFREKSGL
;
A
#
# COMPACT_ATOMS: atom_id res chain seq x y z
N THR A 1 -5.23 -2.86 -21.26
CA THR A 1 -4.84 -3.80 -22.36
C THR A 1 -4.21 -5.03 -21.75
N VAL A 2 -4.37 -6.16 -22.39
CA VAL A 2 -3.83 -7.47 -22.01
C VAL A 2 -3.12 -8.04 -23.23
N LYS A 3 -1.93 -8.62 -23.01
CA LYS A 3 -1.17 -9.22 -24.12
C LYS A 3 -1.50 -10.68 -24.34
N HIS A 4 -1.59 -11.45 -23.27
CA HIS A 4 -1.81 -12.88 -23.31
C HIS A 4 -2.68 -13.33 -22.15
N VAL A 5 -3.50 -14.36 -22.38
CA VAL A 5 -4.34 -15.02 -21.38
C VAL A 5 -4.14 -16.52 -21.53
N GLU A 6 -3.89 -17.20 -20.44
CA GLU A 6 -3.67 -18.66 -20.42
C GLU A 6 -4.44 -19.30 -19.25
N LEU A 7 -4.76 -20.58 -19.41
CA LEU A 7 -5.27 -21.37 -18.30
C LEU A 7 -4.08 -22.05 -17.59
N VAL A 8 -3.92 -21.76 -16.30
CA VAL A 8 -2.88 -22.35 -15.45
C VAL A 8 -3.49 -23.47 -14.62
N PHE A 9 -2.89 -24.68 -14.70
CA PHE A 9 -3.36 -25.83 -13.91
C PHE A 9 -3.35 -25.50 -12.39
N PRO A 10 -4.37 -25.91 -11.58
CA PRO A 10 -5.51 -26.76 -11.96
C PRO A 10 -6.75 -26.03 -12.51
N LEU A 11 -6.93 -24.73 -12.42
CA LEU A 11 -8.05 -23.93 -12.97
C LEU A 11 -7.86 -22.43 -12.66
N LYS A 12 -6.62 -21.95 -12.71
CA LYS A 12 -6.30 -20.54 -12.51
C LYS A 12 -6.19 -19.83 -13.86
N LEU A 13 -6.52 -18.55 -13.86
CA LEU A 13 -6.35 -17.69 -15.01
C LEU A 13 -5.01 -16.96 -14.93
N GLY A 14 -4.10 -17.26 -15.84
CA GLY A 14 -2.85 -16.52 -16.03
C GLY A 14 -3.06 -15.40 -17.05
N VAL A 15 -2.62 -14.20 -16.73
CA VAL A 15 -2.73 -13.02 -17.59
C VAL A 15 -1.39 -12.31 -17.64
N GLU A 16 -0.89 -12.04 -18.84
CA GLU A 16 0.39 -11.38 -19.05
C GLU A 16 0.27 -10.03 -19.72
N GLY A 17 1.17 -9.12 -19.36
CA GLY A 17 1.27 -7.79 -19.95
C GLY A 17 0.01 -6.95 -19.75
N VAL A 18 -0.53 -6.96 -18.54
CA VAL A 18 -1.71 -6.17 -18.17
C VAL A 18 -1.32 -4.72 -17.98
N LYS A 19 -1.93 -3.83 -18.76
CA LYS A 19 -1.82 -2.38 -18.57
C LYS A 19 -3.18 -1.78 -18.28
N VAL A 20 -3.29 -1.13 -17.13
CA VAL A 20 -4.44 -0.31 -16.75
C VAL A 20 -4.17 1.12 -17.19
N LEU A 21 -4.98 1.60 -18.10
CA LEU A 21 -4.86 2.95 -18.67
C LEU A 21 -6.06 3.78 -18.24
N GLN A 22 -5.82 5.00 -17.81
CA GLN A 22 -6.86 5.94 -17.42
C GLN A 22 -6.66 7.30 -18.12
N PRO A 23 -7.74 7.97 -18.58
CA PRO A 23 -7.65 9.32 -19.09
C PRO A 23 -7.15 10.29 -18.01
N VAL A 24 -6.29 11.22 -18.38
CA VAL A 24 -5.76 12.24 -17.45
C VAL A 24 -6.80 13.33 -17.28
N ASP A 25 -7.38 13.47 -16.09
CA ASP A 25 -8.49 14.37 -15.80
C ASP A 25 -8.16 15.85 -16.03
N SER A 26 -6.95 16.28 -15.66
CA SER A 26 -6.48 17.64 -15.87
C SER A 26 -6.44 18.05 -17.36
N LEU A 27 -6.36 17.09 -18.26
CA LEU A 27 -6.29 17.31 -19.70
C LEU A 27 -7.65 17.23 -20.41
N LYS A 28 -8.71 16.78 -19.75
CA LYS A 28 -10.06 16.63 -20.34
C LYS A 28 -10.61 17.96 -20.91
N LYS A 29 -10.26 19.09 -20.31
CA LYS A 29 -10.67 20.43 -20.74
C LYS A 29 -9.65 21.12 -21.65
N SER A 30 -8.59 20.46 -22.08
CA SER A 30 -7.57 21.05 -22.96
C SER A 30 -8.19 21.43 -24.32
N PRO A 31 -7.80 22.56 -24.92
CA PRO A 31 -8.19 22.90 -26.28
C PRO A 31 -7.60 21.95 -27.33
N ASN A 32 -6.51 21.27 -27.01
CA ASN A 32 -5.86 20.31 -27.90
C ASN A 32 -6.51 18.93 -27.77
N LEU A 33 -7.11 18.44 -28.87
CA LEU A 33 -7.81 17.15 -28.92
C LEU A 33 -6.89 15.97 -28.58
N ALA A 34 -5.63 15.99 -29.00
CA ALA A 34 -4.67 14.92 -28.73
C ALA A 34 -4.36 14.82 -27.22
N LEU A 35 -4.36 15.95 -26.51
CA LEU A 35 -4.20 15.95 -25.05
C LEU A 35 -5.44 15.44 -24.32
N ARG A 36 -6.65 15.73 -24.81
CA ARG A 36 -7.91 15.23 -24.21
C ARG A 36 -8.01 13.71 -24.25
N THR A 37 -7.42 13.08 -25.26
CA THR A 37 -7.46 11.63 -25.45
C THR A 37 -6.26 10.92 -24.81
N ARG A 38 -5.34 11.67 -24.20
CA ARG A 38 -4.18 11.10 -23.54
C ARG A 38 -4.60 10.20 -22.37
N LYS A 39 -4.06 8.99 -22.35
CA LYS A 39 -4.21 8.03 -21.28
C LYS A 39 -2.83 7.70 -20.72
N ASP A 40 -2.70 7.78 -19.40
CA ASP A 40 -1.49 7.38 -18.72
C ASP A 40 -1.68 6.01 -18.04
N THR A 41 -0.58 5.32 -17.82
CA THR A 41 -0.61 3.99 -17.20
C THR A 41 -0.71 4.13 -15.69
N VAL A 42 -1.78 3.63 -15.11
CA VAL A 42 -1.98 3.53 -13.64
C VAL A 42 -1.28 2.30 -13.10
N ALA A 43 -1.36 1.17 -13.82
CA ALA A 43 -0.66 -0.05 -13.46
C ALA A 43 -0.13 -0.77 -14.70
N ASP A 44 1.09 -1.30 -14.57
CA ASP A 44 1.73 -2.16 -15.57
C ASP A 44 2.16 -3.45 -14.85
N ILE A 45 1.56 -4.58 -15.21
CA ILE A 45 1.75 -5.85 -14.55
C ILE A 45 2.30 -6.83 -15.57
N GLN A 46 3.50 -7.37 -15.30
CA GLN A 46 4.10 -8.33 -16.21
C GLN A 46 3.30 -9.64 -16.24
N ARG A 47 2.97 -10.18 -15.07
CA ARG A 47 2.17 -11.40 -14.95
C ARG A 47 1.26 -11.34 -13.73
N MET A 48 0.02 -11.77 -13.92
CA MET A 48 -0.98 -11.94 -12.89
C MET A 48 -1.57 -13.34 -13.00
N VAL A 49 -1.67 -14.05 -11.90
CA VAL A 49 -2.41 -15.33 -11.82
C VAL A 49 -3.53 -15.16 -10.82
N VAL A 50 -4.73 -15.49 -11.27
CA VAL A 50 -5.96 -15.33 -10.48
C VAL A 50 -6.63 -16.70 -10.33
N ASP A 51 -6.97 -17.04 -9.11
CA ASP A 51 -7.83 -18.17 -8.78
C ASP A 51 -9.24 -17.65 -8.50
N VAL A 52 -10.18 -17.97 -9.37
CA VAL A 52 -11.56 -17.46 -9.30
C VAL A 52 -12.50 -18.61 -8.99
N GLN A 53 -13.41 -18.40 -8.04
CA GLN A 53 -14.46 -19.37 -7.74
C GLN A 53 -15.46 -19.44 -8.89
N LEU A 54 -15.63 -20.64 -9.46
CA LEU A 54 -16.50 -20.83 -10.62
C LEU A 54 -18.00 -20.76 -10.27
N LEU A 55 -18.43 -21.29 -9.12
CA LEU A 55 -19.84 -21.32 -8.73
C LEU A 55 -20.45 -19.92 -8.59
N PRO A 56 -19.81 -18.95 -7.91
CA PRO A 56 -20.32 -17.59 -7.84
C PRO A 56 -20.41 -16.86 -9.17
N LEU A 57 -19.60 -17.25 -10.16
CA LEU A 57 -19.69 -16.66 -11.51
C LEU A 57 -21.06 -16.92 -12.19
N PHE A 58 -21.68 -18.06 -11.92
CA PHE A 58 -23.04 -18.34 -12.43
C PHE A 58 -24.10 -17.42 -11.81
N GLU A 59 -23.81 -16.87 -10.62
CA GLU A 59 -24.64 -15.89 -9.92
C GLU A 59 -24.22 -14.43 -10.22
N LYS A 60 -23.37 -14.22 -11.23
CA LYS A 60 -22.80 -12.92 -11.61
C LYS A 60 -21.97 -12.25 -10.48
N GLN A 61 -21.46 -13.05 -9.56
CA GLN A 61 -20.55 -12.59 -8.50
C GLN A 61 -19.12 -13.03 -8.84
N VAL A 62 -18.18 -12.12 -8.68
CA VAL A 62 -16.74 -12.40 -8.86
C VAL A 62 -16.12 -12.59 -7.49
N MET A 63 -15.79 -13.83 -7.15
CA MET A 63 -15.07 -14.15 -5.93
C MET A 63 -13.68 -14.69 -6.27
N VAL A 64 -12.67 -14.14 -5.64
CA VAL A 64 -11.26 -14.44 -5.89
C VAL A 64 -10.65 -15.06 -4.64
N ASP A 65 -10.04 -16.25 -4.78
CA ASP A 65 -9.38 -16.94 -3.68
C ASP A 65 -7.88 -16.67 -3.63
N GLU A 66 -7.23 -16.53 -4.78
CA GLU A 66 -5.80 -16.24 -4.83
C GLU A 66 -5.49 -15.24 -5.95
N LEU A 67 -4.64 -14.28 -5.62
CA LEU A 67 -4.06 -13.31 -6.55
C LEU A 67 -2.55 -13.34 -6.41
N ASN A 68 -1.86 -13.57 -7.51
CA ASN A 68 -0.41 -13.49 -7.57
C ASN A 68 -0.01 -12.47 -8.64
N PHE A 69 0.73 -11.45 -8.25
CA PHE A 69 1.33 -10.48 -9.16
C PHE A 69 2.84 -10.66 -9.19
N THR A 70 3.40 -10.66 -10.37
CA THR A 70 4.84 -10.67 -10.59
C THR A 70 5.22 -9.45 -11.42
N LYS A 71 6.15 -8.66 -10.89
CA LYS A 71 6.64 -7.41 -11.49
C LYS A 71 5.50 -6.47 -11.86
N MET A 72 4.97 -5.80 -10.85
CA MET A 72 3.91 -4.81 -11.00
C MET A 72 4.46 -3.41 -10.73
N LYS A 73 4.13 -2.47 -11.60
CA LYS A 73 4.35 -1.03 -11.39
C LYS A 73 3.03 -0.33 -11.24
N VAL A 74 2.93 0.55 -10.25
CA VAL A 74 1.75 1.38 -10.00
C VAL A 74 2.15 2.84 -9.97
N ASN A 75 1.34 3.70 -10.57
CA ASN A 75 1.52 5.15 -10.52
C ASN A 75 0.17 5.85 -10.60
N THR A 76 -0.27 6.45 -9.51
CA THR A 76 -1.54 7.18 -9.42
C THR A 76 -1.38 8.71 -9.50
N THR A 77 -0.18 9.21 -9.78
CA THR A 77 0.16 10.65 -9.68
C THR A 77 -0.79 11.57 -10.47
N ASN A 78 -1.28 11.11 -11.62
CA ASN A 78 -2.17 11.91 -12.47
C ASN A 78 -3.66 11.60 -12.26
N PHE A 79 -4.02 10.78 -11.26
CA PHE A 79 -5.37 10.24 -11.10
C PHE A 79 -5.94 10.46 -9.70
N ILE A 80 -5.10 10.40 -8.67
CA ILE A 80 -5.49 10.62 -7.28
C ILE A 80 -4.65 11.79 -6.78
N HIS A 81 -5.31 12.86 -6.33
CA HIS A 81 -4.63 14.08 -5.90
C HIS A 81 -4.31 14.06 -4.41
N GLU A 82 -5.19 13.46 -3.60
CA GLU A 82 -5.05 13.39 -2.14
C GLU A 82 -3.99 12.40 -1.68
N ALA A 83 -3.84 11.31 -2.44
CA ALA A 83 -2.85 10.26 -2.13
C ALA A 83 -2.20 9.75 -3.42
N ARG A 84 -1.01 10.22 -3.73
CA ARG A 84 -0.26 9.78 -4.90
C ARG A 84 0.58 8.57 -4.54
N ILE A 85 0.28 7.46 -5.17
CA ILE A 85 0.96 6.18 -4.92
C ILE A 85 1.86 5.86 -6.11
N LYS A 86 3.12 5.57 -5.83
CA LYS A 86 4.07 4.97 -6.77
C LYS A 86 4.57 3.67 -6.19
N GLY A 87 4.62 2.62 -6.99
CA GLY A 87 5.07 1.32 -6.55
C GLY A 87 5.80 0.55 -7.63
N ASP A 88 6.89 -0.10 -7.25
CA ASP A 88 7.57 -1.14 -8.01
C ASP A 88 7.60 -2.38 -7.13
N VAL A 89 6.86 -3.40 -7.52
CA VAL A 89 6.60 -4.59 -6.71
C VAL A 89 7.12 -5.80 -7.46
N GLY A 90 8.10 -6.49 -6.87
CA GLY A 90 8.61 -7.73 -7.41
C GLY A 90 7.56 -8.84 -7.36
N ASN A 91 7.03 -9.10 -6.17
CA ASN A 91 6.00 -10.10 -5.98
C ASN A 91 4.96 -9.66 -4.94
N LEU A 92 3.69 -9.84 -5.29
CA LEU A 92 2.56 -9.73 -4.37
C LEU A 92 1.72 -11.00 -4.49
N ARG A 93 1.59 -11.73 -3.38
CA ARG A 93 0.72 -12.90 -3.30
C ARG A 93 -0.33 -12.69 -2.24
N LEU A 94 -1.58 -12.84 -2.62
CA LEU A 94 -2.74 -12.73 -1.75
C LEU A 94 -3.51 -14.06 -1.78
N LYS A 95 -3.77 -14.63 -0.61
CA LYS A 95 -4.77 -15.69 -0.44
C LYS A 95 -5.92 -15.11 0.36
N ALA A 96 -7.06 -15.01 -0.27
CA ALA A 96 -8.26 -14.40 0.30
C ALA A 96 -9.32 -15.46 0.63
N HIS A 97 -10.23 -15.13 1.50
CA HIS A 97 -11.46 -15.91 1.74
C HIS A 97 -12.65 -15.08 1.26
N GLY A 98 -12.61 -14.75 -0.04
CA GLY A 98 -13.57 -13.88 -0.72
C GLY A 98 -13.16 -12.41 -0.72
N ILE A 99 -12.96 -11.89 -1.93
CA ILE A 99 -12.91 -10.46 -2.21
C ILE A 99 -14.26 -10.12 -2.80
N ASP A 100 -15.10 -9.43 -2.04
CA ASP A 100 -16.41 -8.97 -2.49
C ASP A 100 -16.30 -7.51 -2.95
N LEU A 101 -16.17 -7.34 -4.26
CA LEU A 101 -16.05 -6.02 -4.87
C LEU A 101 -17.34 -5.19 -4.73
N GLY A 102 -18.49 -5.86 -4.64
CA GLY A 102 -19.79 -5.17 -4.51
C GLY A 102 -20.04 -4.61 -3.12
N LYS A 103 -19.53 -5.27 -2.09
CA LYS A 103 -19.65 -4.85 -0.69
C LYS A 103 -18.44 -4.10 -0.17
N GLU A 104 -17.41 -3.91 -0.99
CA GLU A 104 -16.15 -3.27 -0.61
C GLU A 104 -15.48 -3.92 0.62
N HIS A 105 -15.56 -5.25 0.71
CA HIS A 105 -14.98 -6.04 1.78
C HIS A 105 -13.90 -6.97 1.24
N VAL A 106 -12.74 -6.94 1.90
CA VAL A 106 -11.62 -7.83 1.59
C VAL A 106 -11.20 -8.58 2.85
N ASN A 107 -11.29 -9.91 2.80
CA ASN A 107 -10.77 -10.78 3.85
C ASN A 107 -9.59 -11.57 3.30
N VAL A 108 -8.39 -11.20 3.71
CA VAL A 108 -7.14 -11.85 3.31
C VAL A 108 -6.64 -12.74 4.43
N ASN A 109 -6.47 -14.03 4.15
CA ASN A 109 -5.88 -14.96 5.10
C ASN A 109 -4.36 -14.79 5.16
N ASN A 110 -3.72 -14.72 3.98
CA ASN A 110 -2.29 -14.54 3.88
C ASN A 110 -1.96 -13.55 2.76
N ALA A 111 -1.14 -12.57 3.09
CA ALA A 111 -0.52 -11.66 2.14
C ALA A 111 1.00 -11.77 2.26
N LEU A 112 1.69 -11.84 1.13
CA LEU A 112 3.13 -11.71 1.02
C LEU A 112 3.45 -10.63 0.01
N LEU A 113 4.17 -9.61 0.45
CA LEU A 113 4.77 -8.59 -0.40
C LEU A 113 6.28 -8.74 -0.32
N SER A 114 6.95 -8.87 -1.45
CA SER A 114 8.41 -8.97 -1.48
C SER A 114 9.03 -8.20 -2.63
N ASP A 115 10.26 -7.73 -2.36
CA ASP A 115 11.07 -7.00 -3.32
C ASP A 115 10.32 -5.78 -3.86
N ALA A 116 9.81 -4.98 -2.95
CA ALA A 116 8.94 -3.86 -3.28
C ALA A 116 9.53 -2.52 -2.86
N LYS A 117 9.25 -1.49 -3.67
CA LYS A 117 9.47 -0.08 -3.32
C LYS A 117 8.15 0.65 -3.49
N LEU A 118 7.62 1.15 -2.40
CA LEU A 118 6.35 1.85 -2.35
C LEU A 118 6.56 3.27 -1.87
N SER A 119 5.99 4.24 -2.55
CA SER A 119 5.98 5.64 -2.14
C SER A 119 4.55 6.16 -2.13
N VAL A 120 4.17 6.74 -1.02
CA VAL A 120 2.88 7.41 -0.83
C VAL A 120 3.16 8.87 -0.51
N GLU A 121 2.62 9.77 -1.31
CA GLU A 121 2.61 11.21 -1.06
C GLU A 121 1.17 11.60 -0.72
N LEU A 122 0.95 12.07 0.50
CA LEU A 122 -0.33 12.61 0.93
C LEU A 122 -0.34 14.11 0.70
N SER A 123 -1.26 14.60 -0.11
CA SER A 123 -1.41 16.03 -0.37
C SER A 123 -2.35 16.63 0.66
N ASP A 124 -1.80 17.37 1.59
CA ASP A 124 -2.51 18.18 2.59
C ASP A 124 -2.83 19.62 2.11
N THR A 125 -2.37 19.98 0.90
CA THR A 125 -2.64 21.28 0.27
C THR A 125 -3.91 21.29 -0.58
N VAL A 126 -4.48 20.14 -0.89
CA VAL A 126 -5.75 20.02 -1.61
C VAL A 126 -6.87 20.08 -0.58
N PRO A 127 -7.86 20.99 -0.73
CA PRO A 127 -9.03 20.97 0.14
C PRO A 127 -9.66 19.58 0.13
N PRO A 128 -10.08 19.04 1.29
CA PRO A 128 -10.72 17.74 1.33
C PRO A 128 -11.91 17.76 0.37
N ASP A 129 -12.01 16.73 -0.46
CA ASP A 129 -13.15 16.57 -1.34
C ASP A 129 -14.40 16.44 -0.45
N THR A 130 -15.26 17.46 -0.49
CA THR A 130 -16.50 17.49 0.30
C THR A 130 -17.58 16.61 -0.30
N THR A 131 -17.35 15.99 -1.46
CA THR A 131 -18.23 14.94 -1.96
C THR A 131 -18.16 13.74 -0.99
N PRO A 132 -19.29 13.20 -0.52
CA PRO A 132 -19.29 12.04 0.35
C PRO A 132 -18.51 10.92 -0.34
N SER A 133 -17.34 10.57 0.21
CA SER A 133 -16.58 9.44 -0.28
C SER A 133 -17.45 8.21 -0.17
N SER A 134 -17.77 7.57 -1.29
CA SER A 134 -18.45 6.28 -1.31
C SER A 134 -17.48 5.11 -1.08
N ASN A 135 -16.27 5.41 -0.64
CA ASN A 135 -15.21 4.41 -0.46
C ASN A 135 -15.28 3.81 0.95
N PHE A 136 -16.09 2.76 1.10
CA PHE A 136 -16.33 2.06 2.37
C PHE A 136 -15.47 0.81 2.54
N TRP A 137 -14.33 0.73 1.86
CA TRP A 137 -13.45 -0.43 1.90
C TRP A 137 -13.03 -0.80 3.33
N LYS A 138 -13.34 -2.03 3.72
CA LYS A 138 -12.89 -2.67 4.94
C LYS A 138 -12.01 -3.86 4.61
N ILE A 139 -10.79 -3.82 5.08
CA ILE A 139 -9.78 -4.82 4.75
C ILE A 139 -9.37 -5.52 6.04
N LYS A 140 -9.55 -6.83 6.09
CA LYS A 140 -9.04 -7.69 7.16
C LYS A 140 -7.92 -8.55 6.61
N ILE A 141 -6.79 -8.56 7.29
CA ILE A 141 -5.63 -9.38 6.92
C ILE A 141 -5.23 -10.20 8.14
N GLN A 142 -5.35 -11.51 8.07
CA GLN A 142 -4.96 -12.37 9.19
C GLN A 142 -3.44 -12.46 9.33
N ARG A 143 -2.73 -12.49 8.19
CA ARG A 143 -1.27 -12.55 8.15
C ARG A 143 -0.74 -11.77 6.96
N LEU A 144 0.07 -10.76 7.24
CA LEU A 144 0.81 -9.98 6.25
C LEU A 144 2.30 -10.19 6.48
N LYS A 145 3.00 -10.69 5.49
CA LYS A 145 4.46 -10.79 5.49
C LYS A 145 5.05 -9.79 4.50
N LEU A 146 5.99 -8.98 4.98
CA LEU A 146 6.80 -8.09 4.17
C LEU A 146 8.23 -8.61 4.13
N LYS A 147 8.83 -8.66 2.95
CA LYS A 147 10.23 -9.03 2.76
C LYS A 147 10.89 -8.05 1.80
N ASN A 148 12.08 -7.56 2.17
CA ASN A 148 12.87 -6.70 1.31
C ASN A 148 11.99 -5.59 0.69
N THR A 149 11.27 -4.84 1.55
CA THR A 149 10.29 -3.84 1.13
C THR A 149 10.69 -2.47 1.66
N ASP A 150 10.90 -1.52 0.75
CA ASP A 150 11.06 -0.11 1.07
C ASP A 150 9.72 0.61 0.97
N PHE A 151 9.41 1.42 1.96
CA PHE A 151 8.22 2.25 2.02
C PHE A 151 8.61 3.69 2.32
N THR A 152 8.10 4.63 1.54
CA THR A 152 8.26 6.07 1.76
C THR A 152 6.89 6.71 1.91
N LEU A 153 6.70 7.45 2.99
CA LEU A 153 5.59 8.36 3.19
C LEU A 153 6.12 9.80 3.12
N HIS A 154 5.48 10.64 2.33
CA HIS A 154 5.78 12.05 2.21
C HIS A 154 4.50 12.87 2.41
N MET A 155 4.55 13.82 3.35
CA MET A 155 3.49 14.79 3.64
C MET A 155 4.08 16.19 3.49
N PRO A 156 3.97 16.80 2.29
CA PRO A 156 4.66 18.05 1.98
C PRO A 156 4.27 19.24 2.87
N GLY A 157 3.01 19.38 3.26
CA GLY A 157 2.54 20.47 4.09
C GLY A 157 3.07 20.38 5.53
N ASP A 158 3.15 19.18 6.07
CA ASP A 158 3.73 18.92 7.41
C ASP A 158 5.25 18.83 7.37
N THR A 159 5.87 18.98 6.18
CA THR A 159 7.30 18.75 5.97
C THR A 159 7.79 17.41 6.50
N LEU A 160 6.89 16.41 6.53
CA LEU A 160 7.17 15.09 7.07
C LEU A 160 7.58 14.12 5.96
N GLN A 161 8.71 13.45 6.18
CA GLN A 161 9.13 12.31 5.37
C GLN A 161 9.49 11.13 6.26
N VAL A 162 8.89 9.98 5.97
CA VAL A 162 9.22 8.71 6.64
C VAL A 162 9.68 7.71 5.59
N ASN A 163 10.88 7.17 5.77
CA ASN A 163 11.38 6.07 4.96
C ASN A 163 11.55 4.85 5.86
N ALA A 164 10.84 3.77 5.57
CA ALA A 164 10.90 2.53 6.33
C ALA A 164 11.33 1.36 5.43
N TYR A 165 12.31 0.60 5.86
CA TYR A 165 12.71 -0.64 5.21
C TYR A 165 12.34 -1.85 6.06
N PHE A 166 11.61 -2.76 5.46
CA PHE A 166 11.18 -4.02 6.05
C PHE A 166 12.01 -5.17 5.47
N GLY A 167 13.07 -5.56 6.18
CA GLY A 167 13.88 -6.71 5.79
C GLY A 167 13.09 -8.01 5.91
N ASP A 168 12.51 -8.26 7.07
CA ASP A 168 11.49 -9.29 7.32
C ASP A 168 10.50 -8.73 8.36
N ALA A 169 9.23 -8.63 8.00
CA ALA A 169 8.20 -8.21 8.93
C ALA A 169 6.95 -9.08 8.80
N LEU A 170 6.37 -9.42 9.92
CA LEU A 170 5.16 -10.21 10.04
C LEU A 170 4.14 -9.45 10.88
N ALA A 171 3.06 -9.02 10.26
CA ALA A 171 1.89 -8.50 10.94
C ALA A 171 0.77 -9.55 10.97
N ARG A 172 0.05 -9.62 12.08
CA ARG A 172 -1.10 -10.52 12.26
C ARG A 172 -2.30 -9.72 12.73
N THR A 173 -3.48 -10.16 12.28
CA THR A 173 -4.76 -9.54 12.66
C THR A 173 -4.80 -8.05 12.34
N ALA A 174 -4.46 -7.70 11.11
CA ALA A 174 -4.59 -6.33 10.65
C ALA A 174 -6.02 -6.02 10.20
N TYR A 175 -6.50 -4.85 10.55
CA TYR A 175 -7.79 -4.32 10.14
C TYR A 175 -7.64 -2.86 9.69
N LEU A 176 -8.15 -2.57 8.51
CA LEU A 176 -8.15 -1.24 7.93
C LEU A 176 -9.60 -0.87 7.56
N ASP A 177 -10.07 0.25 8.07
CA ASP A 177 -11.33 0.88 7.67
C ASP A 177 -10.97 2.23 7.03
N LEU A 178 -10.97 2.25 5.69
CA LEU A 178 -10.50 3.42 4.94
C LEU A 178 -11.45 4.62 5.08
N TYR A 179 -12.73 4.34 5.33
CA TYR A 179 -13.71 5.41 5.57
C TYR A 179 -13.47 6.12 6.90
N LYS A 180 -13.10 5.37 7.93
CA LYS A 180 -12.84 5.91 9.27
C LYS A 180 -11.41 6.34 9.50
N GLY A 181 -10.51 6.13 8.54
CA GLY A 181 -9.07 6.32 8.77
C GLY A 181 -8.53 5.46 9.91
N LEU A 182 -9.12 4.27 10.12
CA LEU A 182 -8.79 3.38 11.22
C LEU A 182 -7.83 2.29 10.73
N TYR A 183 -6.70 2.18 11.40
CA TYR A 183 -5.68 1.17 11.13
C TYR A 183 -5.31 0.44 12.43
N GLN A 184 -5.45 -0.88 12.42
CA GLN A 184 -5.15 -1.73 13.58
C GLN A 184 -4.26 -2.88 13.16
N VAL A 185 -3.29 -3.23 13.99
CA VAL A 185 -2.48 -4.44 13.88
C VAL A 185 -2.43 -5.10 15.24
N GLY A 186 -2.88 -6.36 15.34
CA GLY A 186 -2.92 -7.08 16.60
C GLY A 186 -1.56 -7.62 17.05
N HIS A 187 -0.66 -7.87 16.11
CA HIS A 187 0.71 -8.30 16.43
C HIS A 187 1.65 -7.94 15.29
N LEU A 188 2.81 -7.40 15.65
CA LEU A 188 3.89 -7.07 14.72
C LEU A 188 5.20 -7.66 15.22
N ASP A 189 5.90 -8.39 14.34
CA ASP A 189 7.28 -8.80 14.48
C ASP A 189 8.07 -8.28 13.28
N TRP A 190 9.00 -7.38 13.49
CA TRP A 190 9.78 -6.74 12.46
C TRP A 190 11.27 -6.90 12.77
N GLN A 191 12.01 -7.45 11.81
CA GLN A 191 13.44 -7.74 11.91
C GLN A 191 14.19 -7.10 10.72
N ASN A 192 15.45 -6.79 10.95
CA ASN A 192 16.32 -6.19 9.94
C ASN A 192 15.72 -4.90 9.34
N GLY A 193 15.14 -4.08 10.22
CA GLY A 193 14.47 -2.85 9.83
C GLY A 193 15.41 -1.65 9.78
N ARG A 194 14.95 -0.62 9.08
CA ARG A 194 15.48 0.76 9.15
C ARG A 194 14.32 1.72 9.08
N VAL A 195 14.41 2.82 9.81
CA VAL A 195 13.47 3.93 9.71
C VAL A 195 14.26 5.24 9.71
N ASN A 196 14.01 6.08 8.72
CA ASN A 196 14.38 7.48 8.74
C ASN A 196 13.09 8.29 8.88
N TYR A 197 13.06 9.13 9.87
CA TYR A 197 11.97 10.05 10.16
C TYR A 197 12.52 11.45 10.12
N ASP A 198 12.02 12.28 9.24
CA ASP A 198 12.40 13.68 9.07
C ASP A 198 11.15 14.55 9.09
N GLN A 199 11.09 15.46 10.05
CA GLN A 199 10.04 16.46 10.19
C GLN A 199 10.64 17.80 10.60
N ASN A 200 10.35 18.84 9.83
CA ASN A 200 11.00 20.14 9.96
C ASN A 200 12.52 20.12 9.67
N PHE A 201 13.05 21.24 9.24
CA PHE A 201 14.45 21.32 8.80
C PHE A 201 15.38 21.95 9.85
N VAL A 202 14.84 22.33 11.01
CA VAL A 202 15.62 22.96 12.08
C VAL A 202 16.05 21.89 13.08
N ARG A 203 17.37 21.65 13.15
CA ARG A 203 17.95 20.73 14.13
C ARG A 203 18.18 21.45 15.45
N PRO A 204 17.97 20.82 16.61
CA PRO A 204 18.34 21.38 17.91
C PRO A 204 19.86 21.53 18.03
N VAL A 205 20.29 22.50 18.82
CA VAL A 205 21.71 22.76 19.06
C VAL A 205 22.32 21.72 19.99
N SER A 206 21.51 21.07 20.80
CA SER A 206 21.93 20.03 21.75
C SER A 206 20.75 19.10 22.11
N GLY A 207 21.05 17.90 22.54
CA GLY A 207 20.05 16.89 22.92
C GLY A 207 19.58 16.02 21.77
N MET A 208 18.64 15.14 22.06
CA MET A 208 18.10 14.20 21.07
C MET A 208 17.16 14.93 20.10
N ASP A 209 17.43 14.77 18.83
CA ASP A 209 16.61 15.33 17.75
C ASP A 209 15.50 14.35 17.35
N PHE A 210 14.34 14.52 17.97
CA PHE A 210 13.17 13.69 17.68
C PHE A 210 12.54 13.96 16.30
N ASN A 211 12.93 15.05 15.65
CA ASN A 211 12.44 15.41 14.33
C ASN A 211 13.29 14.81 13.20
N HIS A 212 14.49 14.33 13.51
CA HIS A 212 15.42 13.75 12.54
C HIS A 212 16.02 12.46 13.12
N LEU A 213 15.27 11.38 13.04
CA LEU A 213 15.70 10.08 13.55
C LEU A 213 16.16 9.16 12.42
N ALA A 214 17.31 8.54 12.59
CA ALA A 214 17.85 7.54 11.68
C ALA A 214 18.07 6.22 12.43
N LEU A 215 17.06 5.38 12.48
CA LEU A 215 17.07 4.10 13.17
C LEU A 215 17.57 3.00 12.24
N ALA A 216 18.62 2.31 12.64
CA ALA A 216 19.20 1.20 11.89
C ALA A 216 19.22 -0.07 12.74
N ASN A 217 19.38 -1.24 12.08
CA ASN A 217 19.37 -2.55 12.71
C ASN A 217 18.15 -2.76 13.61
N MET A 218 17.00 -2.28 13.13
CA MET A 218 15.78 -2.25 13.92
C MET A 218 15.17 -3.63 14.02
N ALA A 219 14.84 -4.03 15.25
CA ALA A 219 13.97 -5.14 15.57
C ALA A 219 12.88 -4.64 16.51
N LEU A 220 11.62 -4.91 16.17
CA LEU A 220 10.46 -4.45 16.91
C LEU A 220 9.45 -5.58 17.06
N LYS A 221 9.01 -5.84 18.28
CA LYS A 221 7.85 -6.68 18.57
C LYS A 221 6.78 -5.88 19.30
N ALA A 222 5.60 -5.81 18.73
CA ALA A 222 4.46 -5.14 19.32
C ALA A 222 3.25 -6.10 19.39
N ASP A 223 2.51 -6.02 20.49
CA ASP A 223 1.29 -6.81 20.70
C ASP A 223 0.04 -6.10 20.18
N SER A 224 0.12 -4.78 20.00
CA SER A 224 -0.93 -4.01 19.34
C SER A 224 -0.39 -2.71 18.77
N PHE A 225 -0.99 -2.29 17.68
CA PHE A 225 -0.84 -0.97 17.12
C PHE A 225 -2.22 -0.48 16.67
N TYR A 226 -2.56 0.74 17.02
CA TYR A 226 -3.81 1.39 16.67
C TYR A 226 -3.53 2.81 16.22
N PHE A 227 -4.13 3.20 15.10
CA PHE A 227 -4.12 4.57 14.61
C PHE A 227 -5.51 4.95 14.13
N CYS A 228 -6.06 6.04 14.64
CA CYS A 228 -7.31 6.65 14.20
C CYS A 228 -7.36 8.10 14.65
N ASP A 229 -7.83 9.02 13.80
CA ASP A 229 -8.03 10.44 14.12
C ASP A 229 -6.80 11.08 14.80
N SER A 230 -5.62 10.87 14.25
CA SER A 230 -4.34 11.36 14.78
C SER A 230 -3.95 10.79 16.15
N LYS A 231 -4.70 9.82 16.68
CA LYS A 231 -4.33 9.10 17.90
C LYS A 231 -3.57 7.83 17.55
N ILE A 232 -2.41 7.68 18.18
CA ILE A 232 -1.58 6.49 18.08
C ILE A 232 -1.56 5.80 19.43
N ASP A 233 -1.84 4.52 19.46
CA ASP A 233 -1.66 3.64 20.60
C ASP A 233 -0.87 2.42 20.16
N ALA A 234 0.21 2.11 20.88
CA ALA A 234 1.06 0.98 20.55
C ALA A 234 1.56 0.30 21.82
N LYS A 235 1.32 -1.01 21.92
CA LYS A 235 1.89 -1.82 23.00
C LYS A 235 3.14 -2.53 22.50
N ILE A 236 4.28 -1.88 22.73
CA ILE A 236 5.59 -2.40 22.34
C ILE A 236 6.08 -3.35 23.45
N ARG A 237 6.49 -4.55 23.06
CA ARG A 237 7.07 -5.54 23.96
C ARG A 237 8.59 -5.52 23.94
N GLU A 238 9.16 -5.44 22.75
CA GLU A 238 10.60 -5.37 22.54
C GLU A 238 10.90 -4.38 21.43
N ALA A 239 11.89 -3.51 21.64
CA ALA A 239 12.43 -2.65 20.61
C ALA A 239 13.94 -2.62 20.73
N CYS A 240 14.65 -2.89 19.65
CA CYS A 240 16.10 -2.79 19.55
C CYS A 240 16.43 -2.02 18.27
N PHE A 241 17.26 -1.01 18.36
CA PHE A 241 17.71 -0.22 17.21
C PHE A 241 19.00 0.52 17.54
N ARG A 242 19.67 0.99 16.50
CA ARG A 242 20.80 1.91 16.63
C ARG A 242 20.43 3.22 15.96
N GLU A 243 20.46 4.29 16.74
CA GLU A 243 20.27 5.64 16.22
C GLU A 243 21.58 6.13 15.55
N LYS A 244 21.48 6.79 14.39
CA LYS A 244 22.63 7.18 13.55
C LYS A 244 22.56 8.63 13.05
N SER A 245 21.59 9.43 13.47
CA SER A 245 21.46 10.82 13.01
C SER A 245 22.57 11.75 13.52
N GLY A 246 23.43 11.26 14.42
CA GLY A 246 24.64 11.96 14.83
C GLY A 246 24.45 12.84 16.06
N LEU A 247 23.74 12.36 17.02
CA LEU A 247 23.70 12.90 18.39
C LEU A 247 24.91 12.42 19.19
#